data_161d1b647226e17005a166fda035020b
#
_entry.id   161d1b647226e17005a166fda035020b
#
_cell.length_a   1.000
_cell.length_b   1.000
_cell.length_c   1.000
_cell.angle_alpha   90.00
_cell.angle_beta   90.00
_cell.angle_gamma   90.00
#
_symmetry.space_group_name_H-M   'P 1'
#
loop_
_entity.id
_entity.type
_entity.pdbx_description
1 polymer ?
#
loop_
_entity_poly.entity_id
_entity_poly.type
_entity_poly.pdbx_seq_one_letter_code
_entity_poly.pdbx_strand_id
1 'polypeptide(L)'
;MSQSQPHTTGEQAQEQPELMTLEELTRRSGISVRNIRFYTSRGLLPAPIRKGRSGYYSADHLARLELVRELQAHGFTLAAIERYVAKIPADATPETIALHRTLLAPWMPELPETMTRKELVRRAGRPLSDEDLDTLNALGIVFPAKQGHYQVAVAHLSVGVSLLDLGMPTDAALAAQDIFLAHGRAIADELTELFRTKVWPAYVEGGATPDQIREVVERFKPVTVAALVAAYESAVNETKRETIVRRAR
;
A
#
# COMPACT_ATOMS: atom_id res chain seq x y z
N MET A 1 20.13 46.47 -49.92
CA MET A 1 19.82 45.02 -50.05
C MET A 1 19.42 44.54 -48.64
N SER A 2 18.12 44.55 -48.41
CA SER A 2 17.53 44.25 -47.15
C SER A 2 17.09 42.77 -47.16
N GLN A 3 17.63 41.93 -46.30
CA GLN A 3 17.16 40.52 -46.19
C GLN A 3 16.27 40.43 -44.97
N SER A 4 14.98 40.25 -45.23
CA SER A 4 13.97 39.89 -44.24
C SER A 4 14.14 38.42 -43.85
N GLN A 5 14.34 38.15 -42.56
CA GLN A 5 14.25 36.79 -42.03
C GLN A 5 12.79 36.45 -41.71
N PRO A 6 12.31 35.23 -41.99
CA PRO A 6 10.98 34.81 -41.59
C PRO A 6 11.00 34.40 -40.11
N HIS A 7 10.15 35.02 -39.31
CA HIS A 7 9.79 34.55 -37.97
C HIS A 7 9.02 33.23 -38.04
N THR A 8 9.66 32.14 -37.66
CA THR A 8 8.97 30.86 -37.47
C THR A 8 8.35 30.91 -36.05
N THR A 9 7.07 31.23 -36.01
CA THR A 9 6.25 31.07 -34.80
C THR A 9 6.04 29.58 -34.63
N GLY A 10 6.77 28.98 -33.68
CA GLY A 10 6.54 27.62 -33.21
C GLY A 10 5.19 27.56 -32.48
N GLU A 11 4.16 27.16 -33.17
CA GLU A 11 2.86 26.81 -32.65
C GLU A 11 3.05 25.53 -31.81
N GLN A 12 3.18 25.70 -30.48
CA GLN A 12 3.10 24.58 -29.54
C GLN A 12 1.67 24.03 -29.65
N ALA A 13 1.53 22.96 -30.39
CA ALA A 13 0.31 22.16 -30.40
C ALA A 13 0.07 21.69 -28.96
N GLN A 14 -0.83 22.35 -28.24
CA GLN A 14 -1.39 21.85 -26.99
C GLN A 14 -2.13 20.55 -27.35
N GLU A 15 -1.52 19.42 -27.03
CA GLU A 15 -2.19 18.11 -27.08
C GLU A 15 -3.48 18.22 -26.26
N GLN A 16 -4.61 18.24 -26.95
CA GLN A 16 -5.90 18.23 -26.27
C GLN A 16 -6.02 16.91 -25.51
N PRO A 17 -6.30 16.95 -24.19
CA PRO A 17 -6.39 15.72 -23.42
C PRO A 17 -7.41 14.76 -24.06
N GLU A 18 -6.99 13.53 -24.28
CA GLU A 18 -7.83 12.46 -24.82
C GLU A 18 -9.02 12.23 -23.89
N LEU A 19 -10.21 12.63 -24.32
CA LEU A 19 -11.43 12.53 -23.54
C LEU A 19 -12.16 11.23 -23.85
N MET A 20 -12.48 10.48 -22.83
CA MET A 20 -13.21 9.22 -22.87
C MET A 20 -14.71 9.41 -22.66
N THR A 21 -15.53 8.60 -23.33
CA THR A 21 -16.94 8.44 -22.98
C THR A 21 -17.11 7.66 -21.68
N LEU A 22 -18.32 7.66 -21.10
CA LEU A 22 -18.62 6.86 -19.90
C LEU A 22 -18.45 5.34 -20.21
N GLU A 23 -18.81 4.89 -21.39
CA GLU A 23 -18.64 3.49 -21.80
C GLU A 23 -17.17 3.11 -21.88
N GLU A 24 -16.34 3.98 -22.44
CA GLU A 24 -14.90 3.75 -22.52
C GLU A 24 -14.23 3.76 -21.17
N LEU A 25 -14.60 4.71 -20.28
CA LEU A 25 -14.13 4.73 -18.90
C LEU A 25 -14.51 3.45 -18.15
N THR A 26 -15.74 2.96 -18.32
CA THR A 26 -16.22 1.69 -17.75
C THR A 26 -15.39 0.51 -18.25
N ARG A 27 -15.12 0.46 -19.54
CA ARG A 27 -14.34 -0.60 -20.17
C ARG A 27 -12.88 -0.61 -19.67
N ARG A 28 -12.24 0.56 -19.61
CA ARG A 28 -10.84 0.71 -19.16
C ARG A 28 -10.67 0.47 -17.66
N SER A 29 -11.54 1.01 -16.83
CA SER A 29 -11.45 0.87 -15.36
C SER A 29 -11.94 -0.46 -14.85
N GLY A 30 -12.81 -1.17 -15.58
CA GLY A 30 -13.51 -2.36 -15.09
C GLY A 30 -14.60 -2.05 -14.06
N ILE A 31 -14.95 -0.78 -13.87
CA ILE A 31 -15.92 -0.32 -12.85
C ILE A 31 -17.26 -0.03 -13.53
N SER A 32 -18.35 -0.54 -12.97
CA SER A 32 -19.70 -0.36 -13.54
C SER A 32 -20.12 1.12 -13.56
N VAL A 33 -20.97 1.48 -14.53
CA VAL A 33 -21.58 2.82 -14.65
C VAL A 33 -22.22 3.27 -13.34
N ARG A 34 -22.90 2.34 -12.64
CA ARG A 34 -23.52 2.62 -11.33
C ARG A 34 -22.47 3.05 -10.31
N ASN A 35 -21.35 2.36 -10.22
CA ASN A 35 -20.28 2.68 -9.28
C ASN A 35 -19.57 3.97 -9.66
N ILE A 36 -19.32 4.24 -10.94
CA ILE A 36 -18.75 5.51 -11.40
C ILE A 36 -19.61 6.69 -10.95
N ARG A 37 -20.94 6.60 -11.17
CA ARG A 37 -21.88 7.64 -10.72
C ARG A 37 -21.92 7.79 -9.20
N PHE A 38 -21.89 6.68 -8.49
CA PHE A 38 -21.83 6.66 -7.04
C PHE A 38 -20.53 7.30 -6.53
N TYR A 39 -19.38 6.98 -7.10
CA TYR A 39 -18.10 7.59 -6.72
C TYR A 39 -18.06 9.09 -7.02
N THR A 40 -18.64 9.52 -8.14
CA THR A 40 -18.81 10.96 -8.44
C THR A 40 -19.67 11.64 -7.39
N SER A 41 -20.81 11.05 -6.98
CA SER A 41 -21.69 11.62 -5.97
C SER A 41 -21.06 11.69 -4.57
N ARG A 42 -20.04 10.86 -4.30
CA ARG A 42 -19.30 10.80 -3.04
C ARG A 42 -18.00 11.63 -3.06
N GLY A 43 -17.71 12.33 -4.16
CA GLY A 43 -16.47 13.11 -4.28
C GLY A 43 -15.20 12.30 -4.49
N LEU A 44 -15.30 10.97 -4.67
CA LEU A 44 -14.17 10.11 -5.01
C LEU A 44 -13.66 10.33 -6.43
N LEU A 45 -14.54 10.81 -7.30
CA LEU A 45 -14.27 11.12 -8.69
C LEU A 45 -14.77 12.54 -8.99
N PRO A 46 -13.99 13.38 -9.69
CA PRO A 46 -14.47 14.68 -10.15
C PRO A 46 -15.71 14.55 -11.04
N ALA A 47 -16.45 15.65 -11.20
CA ALA A 47 -17.57 15.68 -12.14
C ALA A 47 -17.08 15.51 -13.58
N PRO A 48 -17.86 14.86 -14.48
CA PRO A 48 -17.49 14.74 -15.88
C PRO A 48 -17.35 16.10 -16.56
N ILE A 49 -16.39 16.18 -17.47
CA ILE A 49 -16.16 17.38 -18.29
C ILE A 49 -17.33 17.50 -19.28
N ARG A 50 -18.06 18.59 -19.23
CA ARG A 50 -19.20 18.84 -20.10
C ARG A 50 -18.76 19.35 -21.47
N LYS A 51 -19.14 18.64 -22.54
CA LYS A 51 -19.07 19.13 -23.91
C LYS A 51 -20.47 19.03 -24.53
N GLY A 52 -21.17 20.15 -24.64
CA GLY A 52 -22.57 20.18 -25.05
C GLY A 52 -23.48 19.45 -24.05
N ARG A 53 -24.24 18.45 -24.53
CA ARG A 53 -25.15 17.64 -23.69
C ARG A 53 -24.48 16.39 -23.11
N SER A 54 -23.25 16.10 -23.51
CA SER A 54 -22.52 14.88 -23.11
C SER A 54 -21.48 15.17 -22.04
N GLY A 55 -21.25 14.18 -21.15
CA GLY A 55 -20.18 14.18 -20.16
C GLY A 55 -19.01 13.30 -20.66
N TYR A 56 -17.81 13.82 -20.52
CA TYR A 56 -16.57 13.14 -20.89
C TYR A 56 -15.64 13.03 -19.68
N TYR A 57 -14.70 12.13 -19.76
CA TYR A 57 -13.75 11.82 -18.68
C TYR A 57 -12.32 11.88 -19.21
N SER A 58 -11.41 12.45 -18.44
CA SER A 58 -9.98 12.54 -18.76
C SER A 58 -9.22 11.32 -18.21
N ALA A 59 -7.93 11.27 -18.51
CA ALA A 59 -7.00 10.30 -17.92
C ALA A 59 -6.96 10.38 -16.39
N ASP A 60 -7.15 11.58 -15.80
CA ASP A 60 -7.20 11.76 -14.33
C ASP A 60 -8.37 11.00 -13.70
N HIS A 61 -9.52 10.98 -14.36
CA HIS A 61 -10.68 10.21 -13.90
C HIS A 61 -10.36 8.71 -13.85
N LEU A 62 -9.68 8.20 -14.89
CA LEU A 62 -9.25 6.80 -14.94
C LEU A 62 -8.26 6.49 -13.81
N ALA A 63 -7.23 7.31 -13.65
CA ALA A 63 -6.22 7.13 -12.61
C ALA A 63 -6.83 7.15 -11.20
N ARG A 64 -7.80 8.04 -10.94
CA ARG A 64 -8.54 8.07 -9.65
C ARG A 64 -9.38 6.82 -9.41
N LEU A 65 -10.04 6.31 -10.45
CA LEU A 65 -10.81 5.06 -10.35
C LEU A 65 -9.91 3.86 -10.05
N GLU A 66 -8.74 3.82 -10.68
CA GLU A 66 -7.73 2.79 -10.42
C GLU A 66 -7.21 2.86 -8.98
N LEU A 67 -6.92 4.06 -8.47
CA LEU A 67 -6.51 4.27 -7.07
C LEU A 67 -7.62 3.81 -6.09
N VAL A 68 -8.86 4.19 -6.33
CA VAL A 68 -9.99 3.77 -5.48
C VAL A 68 -10.13 2.26 -5.47
N ARG A 69 -10.05 1.61 -6.64
CA ARG A 69 -10.15 0.15 -6.77
C ARG A 69 -9.03 -0.57 -6.03
N GLU A 70 -7.80 -0.07 -6.15
CA GLU A 70 -6.63 -0.63 -5.48
C GLU A 70 -6.75 -0.55 -3.95
N LEU A 71 -7.13 0.63 -3.43
CA LEU A 71 -7.36 0.81 -2.00
C LEU A 71 -8.50 -0.10 -1.48
N GLN A 72 -9.58 -0.28 -2.25
CA GLN A 72 -10.64 -1.22 -1.89
C GLN A 72 -10.15 -2.68 -1.90
N ALA A 73 -9.36 -3.08 -2.88
CA ALA A 73 -8.78 -4.41 -2.94
C ALA A 73 -7.89 -4.70 -1.71
N HIS A 74 -7.24 -3.69 -1.16
CA HIS A 74 -6.46 -3.79 0.07
C HIS A 74 -7.29 -3.62 1.37
N GLY A 75 -8.62 -3.65 1.28
CA GLY A 75 -9.52 -3.70 2.44
C GLY A 75 -9.81 -2.35 3.08
N PHE A 76 -9.38 -1.22 2.48
CA PHE A 76 -9.76 0.08 3.00
C PHE A 76 -11.26 0.33 2.85
N THR A 77 -11.88 0.87 3.90
CA THR A 77 -13.29 1.27 3.85
C THR A 77 -13.48 2.45 2.90
N LEU A 78 -14.64 2.55 2.27
CA LEU A 78 -14.93 3.65 1.36
C LEU A 78 -14.78 5.02 2.04
N ALA A 79 -15.17 5.14 3.31
CA ALA A 79 -15.01 6.36 4.09
C ALA A 79 -13.53 6.73 4.33
N ALA A 80 -12.64 5.74 4.47
CA ALA A 80 -11.21 6.00 4.55
C ALA A 80 -10.65 6.48 3.21
N ILE A 81 -11.08 5.84 2.12
CA ILE A 81 -10.70 6.21 0.75
C ILE A 81 -11.18 7.63 0.41
N GLU A 82 -12.41 8.00 0.76
CA GLU A 82 -12.95 9.36 0.57
C GLU A 82 -12.05 10.41 1.24
N ARG A 83 -11.69 10.19 2.50
CA ARG A 83 -10.81 11.10 3.25
C ARG A 83 -9.41 11.21 2.66
N TYR A 84 -8.91 10.11 2.08
CA TYR A 84 -7.61 10.09 1.42
C TYR A 84 -7.66 10.84 0.09
N VAL A 85 -8.61 10.50 -0.78
CA VAL A 85 -8.78 11.10 -2.11
C VAL A 85 -9.11 12.58 -2.03
N ALA A 86 -9.84 13.03 -0.99
CA ALA A 86 -10.12 14.45 -0.75
C ALA A 86 -8.86 15.32 -0.52
N LYS A 87 -7.72 14.70 -0.17
CA LYS A 87 -6.44 15.40 -0.03
C LYS A 87 -5.68 15.55 -1.35
N ILE A 88 -6.11 14.84 -2.39
CA ILE A 88 -5.51 14.94 -3.73
C ILE A 88 -6.18 16.12 -4.45
N PRO A 89 -5.44 17.13 -4.91
CA PRO A 89 -6.00 18.28 -5.62
C PRO A 89 -6.91 17.84 -6.77
N ALA A 90 -7.98 18.59 -7.01
CA ALA A 90 -8.95 18.26 -8.07
C ALA A 90 -8.33 18.31 -9.47
N ASP A 91 -7.32 19.15 -9.65
CA ASP A 91 -6.52 19.37 -10.86
C ASP A 91 -5.24 18.52 -10.90
N ALA A 92 -5.08 17.56 -9.96
CA ALA A 92 -3.93 16.66 -9.97
C ALA A 92 -3.86 15.87 -11.28
N THR A 93 -2.68 15.84 -11.89
CA THR A 93 -2.45 15.11 -13.15
C THR A 93 -2.49 13.59 -12.94
N PRO A 94 -2.66 12.79 -14.01
CA PRO A 94 -2.59 11.33 -13.92
C PRO A 94 -1.29 10.85 -13.28
N GLU A 95 -0.16 11.52 -13.58
CA GLU A 95 1.15 11.21 -13.02
C GLU A 95 1.20 11.44 -11.51
N THR A 96 0.61 12.54 -11.04
CA THR A 96 0.48 12.83 -9.60
C THR A 96 -0.36 11.77 -8.90
N ILE A 97 -1.46 11.33 -9.50
CA ILE A 97 -2.33 10.29 -8.95
C ILE A 97 -1.62 8.92 -8.97
N ALA A 98 -0.90 8.60 -10.06
CA ALA A 98 -0.07 7.40 -10.15
C ALA A 98 1.04 7.41 -9.09
N LEU A 99 1.60 8.57 -8.78
CA LEU A 99 2.56 8.73 -7.69
C LEU A 99 1.94 8.40 -6.33
N HIS A 100 0.72 8.85 -6.03
CA HIS A 100 0.00 8.45 -4.82
C HIS A 100 -0.15 6.92 -4.71
N ARG A 101 -0.43 6.23 -5.81
CA ARG A 101 -0.47 4.75 -5.85
C ARG A 101 0.91 4.15 -5.54
N THR A 102 1.95 4.67 -6.18
CA THR A 102 3.34 4.23 -5.97
C THR A 102 3.79 4.40 -4.51
N LEU A 103 3.43 5.52 -3.88
CA LEU A 103 3.76 5.78 -2.47
C LEU A 103 3.08 4.79 -1.51
N LEU A 104 1.91 4.29 -1.86
CA LEU A 104 1.16 3.33 -1.04
C LEU A 104 1.57 1.87 -1.30
N ALA A 105 1.89 1.51 -2.54
CA ALA A 105 2.12 0.13 -2.97
C ALA A 105 3.13 -0.67 -2.10
N PRO A 106 4.30 -0.13 -1.71
CA PRO A 106 5.26 -0.89 -0.90
C PRO A 106 4.76 -1.25 0.50
N TRP A 107 3.79 -0.52 1.02
CA TRP A 107 3.25 -0.66 2.37
C TRP A 107 1.88 -1.33 2.42
N MET A 108 1.34 -1.69 1.24
CA MET A 108 0.09 -2.43 1.17
C MET A 108 0.29 -3.85 1.70
N PRO A 109 -0.58 -4.33 2.61
CA PRO A 109 -0.52 -5.70 3.07
C PRO A 109 -0.84 -6.63 1.89
N GLU A 110 -0.12 -7.75 1.80
CA GLU A 110 -0.53 -8.83 0.90
C GLU A 110 -1.91 -9.35 1.31
N LEU A 111 -2.78 -9.53 0.31
CA LEU A 111 -4.12 -10.07 0.57
C LEU A 111 -4.01 -11.53 1.00
N PRO A 112 -4.80 -11.98 1.99
CA PRO A 112 -4.85 -13.39 2.36
C PRO A 112 -5.23 -14.24 1.15
N GLU A 113 -4.49 -15.32 0.93
CA GLU A 113 -4.79 -16.32 -0.09
C GLU A 113 -5.78 -17.34 0.46
N THR A 114 -6.78 -17.71 -0.36
CA THR A 114 -7.70 -18.81 -0.02
C THR A 114 -7.11 -20.11 -0.52
N MET A 115 -6.94 -21.09 0.36
CA MET A 115 -6.38 -22.39 0.01
C MET A 115 -7.02 -23.54 0.79
N THR A 116 -6.91 -24.77 0.26
CA THR A 116 -7.30 -26.00 0.92
C THR A 116 -6.32 -26.37 2.04
N ARG A 117 -6.74 -27.25 2.97
CA ARG A 117 -5.83 -27.80 4.01
C ARG A 117 -4.58 -28.44 3.40
N LYS A 118 -4.74 -29.15 2.28
CA LYS A 118 -3.61 -29.81 1.58
C LYS A 118 -2.58 -28.80 1.05
N GLU A 119 -3.05 -27.70 0.48
CA GLU A 119 -2.19 -26.62 0.00
C GLU A 119 -1.52 -25.87 1.16
N LEU A 120 -2.25 -25.64 2.25
CA LEU A 120 -1.71 -25.03 3.46
C LEU A 120 -0.58 -25.88 4.06
N VAL A 121 -0.79 -27.18 4.23
CA VAL A 121 0.24 -28.12 4.71
C VAL A 121 1.46 -28.13 3.80
N ARG A 122 1.26 -28.14 2.48
CA ARG A 122 2.36 -28.05 1.52
C ARG A 122 3.14 -26.74 1.67
N ARG A 123 2.43 -25.62 1.86
CA ARG A 123 3.04 -24.30 2.01
C ARG A 123 3.76 -24.12 3.35
N ALA A 124 3.22 -24.73 4.40
CA ALA A 124 3.85 -24.79 5.72
C ALA A 124 5.09 -25.68 5.78
N GLY A 125 5.25 -26.60 4.81
CA GLY A 125 6.38 -27.53 4.75
C GLY A 125 6.30 -28.67 5.79
N ARG A 126 5.23 -28.76 6.59
CA ARG A 126 5.00 -29.80 7.61
C ARG A 126 3.51 -30.09 7.78
N PRO A 127 3.13 -31.26 8.35
CA PRO A 127 1.77 -31.48 8.81
C PRO A 127 1.39 -30.47 9.88
N LEU A 128 0.12 -30.05 9.86
CA LEU A 128 -0.47 -29.13 10.85
C LEU A 128 -1.61 -29.87 11.57
N SER A 129 -1.49 -29.97 12.90
CA SER A 129 -2.55 -30.46 13.76
C SER A 129 -3.69 -29.42 13.86
N ASP A 130 -4.80 -29.80 14.47
CA ASP A 130 -5.88 -28.83 14.71
C ASP A 130 -5.45 -27.80 15.77
N GLU A 131 -4.64 -28.18 16.76
CA GLU A 131 -4.04 -27.26 17.74
C GLU A 131 -3.08 -26.26 17.08
N ASP A 132 -2.27 -26.70 16.10
CA ASP A 132 -1.43 -25.81 15.28
C ASP A 132 -2.29 -24.78 14.55
N LEU A 133 -3.41 -25.22 13.96
CA LEU A 133 -4.33 -24.33 13.26
C LEU A 133 -5.03 -23.34 14.19
N ASP A 134 -5.40 -23.76 15.40
CA ASP A 134 -5.98 -22.89 16.43
C ASP A 134 -4.97 -21.83 16.87
N THR A 135 -3.71 -22.19 17.06
CA THR A 135 -2.63 -21.26 17.38
C THR A 135 -2.38 -20.26 16.24
N LEU A 136 -2.30 -20.74 14.99
CA LEU A 136 -2.14 -19.88 13.83
C LEU A 136 -3.34 -18.94 13.60
N ASN A 137 -4.55 -19.41 13.96
CA ASN A 137 -5.74 -18.56 13.93
C ASN A 137 -5.71 -17.49 15.01
N ALA A 138 -5.32 -17.84 16.23
CA ALA A 138 -5.14 -16.88 17.33
C ALA A 138 -4.10 -15.79 16.99
N LEU A 139 -3.03 -16.18 16.29
CA LEU A 139 -2.01 -15.25 15.78
C LEU A 139 -2.46 -14.44 14.56
N GLY A 140 -3.67 -14.63 14.05
CA GLY A 140 -4.17 -13.90 12.89
C GLY A 140 -3.51 -14.28 11.56
N ILE A 141 -2.95 -15.50 11.46
CA ILE A 141 -2.23 -15.97 10.27
C ILE A 141 -3.10 -16.86 9.39
N VAL A 142 -3.91 -17.74 9.99
CA VAL A 142 -4.77 -18.69 9.29
C VAL A 142 -6.19 -18.57 9.81
N PHE A 143 -7.14 -18.28 8.94
CA PHE A 143 -8.56 -18.15 9.30
C PHE A 143 -9.40 -19.23 8.61
N PRO A 144 -10.29 -19.95 9.32
CA PRO A 144 -11.24 -20.86 8.69
C PRO A 144 -12.13 -20.11 7.68
N ALA A 145 -12.31 -20.69 6.49
CA ALA A 145 -13.19 -20.18 5.44
C ALA A 145 -14.28 -21.19 5.08
N LYS A 146 -15.15 -20.83 4.14
CA LYS A 146 -16.24 -21.71 3.70
C LYS A 146 -15.70 -22.97 3.02
N GLN A 147 -16.45 -24.07 3.08
CA GLN A 147 -16.18 -25.33 2.37
C GLN A 147 -14.81 -25.96 2.71
N GLY A 148 -14.35 -25.86 3.95
CA GLY A 148 -13.09 -26.47 4.37
C GLY A 148 -11.83 -25.80 3.82
N HIS A 149 -11.95 -24.56 3.34
CA HIS A 149 -10.82 -23.73 2.94
C HIS A 149 -10.34 -22.88 4.11
N TYR A 150 -9.16 -22.28 3.94
CA TYR A 150 -8.54 -21.35 4.87
C TYR A 150 -8.14 -20.07 4.13
N GLN A 151 -8.32 -18.92 4.78
CA GLN A 151 -7.68 -17.67 4.38
C GLN A 151 -6.36 -17.55 5.11
N VAL A 152 -5.28 -17.37 4.38
CA VAL A 152 -3.93 -17.43 4.92
C VAL A 152 -3.16 -16.15 4.61
N ALA A 153 -2.68 -15.47 5.65
CA ALA A 153 -1.74 -14.36 5.54
C ALA A 153 -0.34 -14.93 5.22
N VAL A 154 -0.09 -15.19 3.93
CA VAL A 154 1.08 -15.93 3.44
C VAL A 154 2.39 -15.32 3.89
N ALA A 155 2.50 -13.99 3.91
CA ALA A 155 3.68 -13.28 4.37
C ALA A 155 4.08 -13.61 5.82
N HIS A 156 3.11 -14.03 6.65
CA HIS A 156 3.34 -14.34 8.06
C HIS A 156 3.38 -15.85 8.36
N LEU A 157 3.03 -16.70 7.38
CA LEU A 157 2.92 -18.14 7.59
C LEU A 157 4.24 -18.77 8.04
N SER A 158 5.36 -18.39 7.45
CA SER A 158 6.68 -18.93 7.82
C SER A 158 7.07 -18.60 9.26
N VAL A 159 6.75 -17.41 9.72
CA VAL A 159 6.99 -16.99 11.12
C VAL A 159 6.10 -17.80 12.06
N GLY A 160 4.81 -17.95 11.75
CA GLY A 160 3.89 -18.75 12.54
C GLY A 160 4.36 -20.21 12.66
N VAL A 161 4.74 -20.84 11.54
CA VAL A 161 5.26 -22.21 11.53
C VAL A 161 6.54 -22.32 12.36
N SER A 162 7.47 -21.36 12.25
CA SER A 162 8.68 -21.35 13.06
C SER A 162 8.39 -21.25 14.57
N LEU A 163 7.39 -20.49 14.98
CA LEU A 163 6.97 -20.43 16.38
C LEU A 163 6.42 -21.76 16.89
N LEU A 164 5.64 -22.47 16.04
CA LEU A 164 5.15 -23.81 16.33
C LEU A 164 6.33 -24.81 16.46
N ASP A 165 7.29 -24.76 15.57
CA ASP A 165 8.47 -25.65 15.57
C ASP A 165 9.37 -25.43 16.78
N LEU A 166 9.42 -24.22 17.32
CA LEU A 166 10.10 -23.88 18.57
C LEU A 166 9.33 -24.36 19.82
N GLY A 167 8.13 -24.89 19.66
CA GLY A 167 7.28 -25.29 20.77
C GLY A 167 6.91 -24.13 21.69
N MET A 168 6.81 -22.92 21.15
CA MET A 168 6.44 -21.73 21.94
C MET A 168 4.99 -21.84 22.41
N PRO A 169 4.72 -21.70 23.73
CA PRO A 169 3.35 -21.65 24.23
C PRO A 169 2.54 -20.55 23.56
N THR A 170 1.28 -20.84 23.20
CA THR A 170 0.42 -19.92 22.45
C THR A 170 0.25 -18.57 23.16
N ASP A 171 0.09 -18.55 24.46
CA ASP A 171 0.00 -17.32 25.28
C ASP A 171 1.27 -16.48 25.21
N ALA A 172 2.44 -17.10 25.24
CA ALA A 172 3.73 -16.41 25.07
C ALA A 172 3.90 -15.85 23.66
N ALA A 173 3.48 -16.60 22.63
CA ALA A 173 3.49 -16.15 21.24
C ALA A 173 2.58 -14.92 21.03
N LEU A 174 1.38 -14.94 21.62
CA LEU A 174 0.44 -13.81 21.57
C LEU A 174 0.98 -12.60 22.32
N ALA A 175 1.55 -12.78 23.51
CA ALA A 175 2.16 -11.68 24.25
C ALA A 175 3.34 -11.04 23.48
N ALA A 176 4.17 -11.86 22.82
CA ALA A 176 5.23 -11.36 21.95
C ALA A 176 4.68 -10.60 20.73
N GLN A 177 3.60 -11.10 20.12
CA GLN A 177 2.93 -10.42 19.03
C GLN A 177 2.40 -9.05 19.43
N ASP A 178 1.76 -8.93 20.61
CA ASP A 178 1.26 -7.66 21.12
C ASP A 178 2.40 -6.63 21.30
N ILE A 179 3.55 -7.07 21.82
CA ILE A 179 4.74 -6.22 21.93
C ILE A 179 5.20 -5.74 20.54
N PHE A 180 5.33 -6.66 19.58
CA PHE A 180 5.75 -6.31 18.22
C PHE A 180 4.76 -5.37 17.52
N LEU A 181 3.46 -5.60 17.69
CA LEU A 181 2.43 -4.74 17.09
C LEU A 181 2.42 -3.34 17.71
N ALA A 182 2.53 -3.23 19.04
CA ALA A 182 2.53 -1.95 19.72
C ALA A 182 3.74 -1.08 19.33
N HIS A 183 4.95 -1.65 19.43
CA HIS A 183 6.18 -0.93 19.09
C HIS A 183 6.36 -0.73 17.59
N GLY A 184 5.96 -1.72 16.78
CA GLY A 184 5.97 -1.60 15.33
C GLY A 184 5.06 -0.47 14.84
N ARG A 185 3.87 -0.30 15.43
CA ARG A 185 2.99 0.84 15.14
C ARG A 185 3.63 2.17 15.50
N ALA A 186 4.20 2.29 16.70
CA ALA A 186 4.86 3.52 17.14
C ALA A 186 6.00 3.91 16.18
N ILE A 187 6.86 2.96 15.82
CA ILE A 187 7.95 3.17 14.86
C ILE A 187 7.40 3.60 13.50
N ALA A 188 6.36 2.94 13.00
CA ALA A 188 5.76 3.27 11.72
C ALA A 188 5.17 4.70 11.69
N ASP A 189 4.48 5.10 12.77
CA ASP A 189 3.89 6.43 12.91
C ASP A 189 4.99 7.51 12.96
N GLU A 190 6.04 7.31 13.75
CA GLU A 190 7.17 8.24 13.89
C GLU A 190 7.98 8.37 12.58
N LEU A 191 8.28 7.26 11.91
CA LEU A 191 8.98 7.27 10.62
C LEU A 191 8.12 7.90 9.51
N THR A 192 6.81 7.68 9.51
CA THR A 192 5.89 8.32 8.57
C THR A 192 5.87 9.84 8.75
N GLU A 193 5.82 10.29 10.01
CA GLU A 193 5.86 11.72 10.34
C GLU A 193 7.22 12.34 9.96
N LEU A 194 8.33 11.65 10.25
CA LEU A 194 9.67 12.07 9.84
C LEU A 194 9.76 12.20 8.31
N PHE A 195 9.28 11.21 7.58
CA PHE A 195 9.27 11.26 6.12
C PHE A 195 8.46 12.45 5.60
N ARG A 196 7.25 12.65 6.14
CA ARG A 196 6.34 13.73 5.76
C ARG A 196 6.92 15.12 6.01
N THR A 197 7.63 15.30 7.13
CA THR A 197 8.07 16.62 7.59
C THR A 197 9.50 16.99 7.16
N LYS A 198 10.36 16.00 6.94
CA LYS A 198 11.78 16.22 6.66
C LYS A 198 12.22 15.73 5.28
N VAL A 199 11.71 14.57 4.86
CA VAL A 199 12.19 13.94 3.63
C VAL A 199 11.40 14.43 2.42
N TRP A 200 10.09 14.35 2.48
CA TRP A 200 9.21 14.74 1.38
C TRP A 200 9.41 16.18 0.89
N PRO A 201 9.44 17.21 1.78
CA PRO A 201 9.66 18.59 1.35
C PRO A 201 10.98 18.77 0.59
N ALA A 202 12.06 18.13 1.05
CA ALA A 202 13.36 18.23 0.41
C ALA A 202 13.38 17.69 -1.04
N TYR A 203 12.61 16.62 -1.31
CA TYR A 203 12.45 16.07 -2.66
C TYR A 203 11.60 16.98 -3.56
N VAL A 204 10.51 17.53 -3.03
CA VAL A 204 9.63 18.45 -3.77
C VAL A 204 10.34 19.76 -4.10
N GLU A 205 11.00 20.36 -3.12
CA GLU A 205 11.79 21.61 -3.31
C GLU A 205 12.99 21.39 -4.23
N GLY A 206 13.59 20.20 -4.20
CA GLY A 206 14.68 19.79 -5.09
C GLY A 206 14.25 19.49 -6.53
N GLY A 207 12.95 19.59 -6.86
CA GLY A 207 12.44 19.36 -8.21
C GLY A 207 12.54 17.91 -8.67
N ALA A 208 12.46 16.95 -7.76
CA ALA A 208 12.52 15.53 -8.08
C ALA A 208 11.40 15.12 -9.04
N THR A 209 11.75 14.35 -10.07
CA THR A 209 10.79 13.83 -11.03
C THR A 209 9.93 12.72 -10.42
N PRO A 210 8.73 12.41 -10.95
CA PRO A 210 7.91 11.30 -10.48
C PRO A 210 8.64 9.95 -10.48
N ASP A 211 9.53 9.70 -11.44
CA ASP A 211 10.32 8.46 -11.51
C ASP A 211 11.38 8.39 -10.40
N GLN A 212 12.05 9.49 -10.10
CA GLN A 212 12.97 9.58 -8.96
C GLN A 212 12.26 9.34 -7.63
N ILE A 213 11.07 9.91 -7.46
CA ILE A 213 10.25 9.70 -6.26
C ILE A 213 9.84 8.22 -6.16
N ARG A 214 9.45 7.59 -7.26
CA ARG A 214 9.12 6.17 -7.30
C ARG A 214 10.29 5.31 -6.85
N GLU A 215 11.48 5.53 -7.40
CA GLU A 215 12.69 4.80 -7.03
C GLU A 215 13.00 4.92 -5.52
N VAL A 216 12.90 6.13 -4.98
CA VAL A 216 13.10 6.37 -3.54
C VAL A 216 12.12 5.57 -2.70
N VAL A 217 10.84 5.60 -3.04
CA VAL A 217 9.78 4.89 -2.28
C VAL A 217 9.96 3.37 -2.35
N GLU A 218 10.28 2.83 -3.53
CA GLU A 218 10.53 1.39 -3.69
C GLU A 218 11.73 0.91 -2.87
N ARG A 219 12.76 1.72 -2.77
CA ARG A 219 13.98 1.43 -1.99
C ARG A 219 13.82 1.73 -0.49
N PHE A 220 12.90 2.59 -0.11
CA PHE A 220 12.73 3.02 1.28
C PHE A 220 12.30 1.89 2.20
N LYS A 221 11.33 1.06 1.78
CA LYS A 221 10.83 -0.06 2.58
C LYS A 221 11.92 -1.08 2.94
N PRO A 222 12.69 -1.63 2.00
CA PRO A 222 13.75 -2.58 2.36
C PRO A 222 14.83 -1.96 3.24
N VAL A 223 15.16 -0.69 3.05
CA VAL A 223 16.15 0.02 3.87
C VAL A 223 15.66 0.21 5.29
N THR A 224 14.42 0.68 5.48
CA THR A 224 13.86 0.87 6.83
C THR A 224 13.66 -0.44 7.57
N VAL A 225 13.25 -1.51 6.89
CA VAL A 225 13.14 -2.84 7.51
C VAL A 225 14.53 -3.35 7.93
N ALA A 226 15.55 -3.23 7.09
CA ALA A 226 16.91 -3.63 7.43
C ALA A 226 17.48 -2.82 8.61
N ALA A 227 17.24 -1.51 8.64
CA ALA A 227 17.64 -0.63 9.73
C ALA A 227 16.94 -1.01 11.06
N LEU A 228 15.64 -1.32 11.00
CA LEU A 228 14.89 -1.78 12.18
C LEU A 228 15.43 -3.10 12.73
N VAL A 229 15.72 -4.07 11.87
CA VAL A 229 16.32 -5.35 12.27
C VAL A 229 17.66 -5.12 12.97
N ALA A 230 18.56 -4.32 12.37
CA ALA A 230 19.86 -4.01 12.94
C ALA A 230 19.75 -3.29 14.31
N ALA A 231 18.82 -2.35 14.43
CA ALA A 231 18.56 -1.65 15.68
C ALA A 231 18.03 -2.60 16.78
N TYR A 232 17.12 -3.50 16.42
CA TYR A 232 16.59 -4.51 17.34
C TYR A 232 17.68 -5.48 17.82
N GLU A 233 18.52 -6.00 16.91
CA GLU A 233 19.65 -6.87 17.26
C GLU A 233 20.65 -6.19 18.21
N SER A 234 20.94 -4.90 17.95
CA SER A 234 21.80 -4.10 18.82
C SER A 234 21.20 -3.96 20.22
N ALA A 235 19.92 -3.62 20.32
CA ALA A 235 19.21 -3.48 21.59
C ALA A 235 19.18 -4.80 22.39
N VAL A 236 18.94 -5.93 21.73
CA VAL A 236 18.97 -7.27 22.35
C VAL A 236 20.36 -7.58 22.92
N ASN A 237 21.41 -7.27 22.16
CA ASN A 237 22.79 -7.50 22.60
C ASN A 237 23.16 -6.63 23.83
N GLU A 238 22.72 -5.37 23.85
CA GLU A 238 22.93 -4.47 24.98
C GLU A 238 22.21 -4.95 26.24
N THR A 239 20.92 -5.30 26.13
CA THR A 239 20.12 -5.85 27.23
C THR A 239 20.74 -7.12 27.81
N LYS A 240 21.27 -8.01 26.95
CA LYS A 240 21.98 -9.21 27.40
C LYS A 240 23.26 -8.88 28.20
N ARG A 241 24.05 -7.91 27.71
CA ARG A 241 25.26 -7.45 28.40
C ARG A 241 24.94 -6.88 29.78
N GLU A 242 23.95 -6.01 29.86
CA GLU A 242 23.51 -5.42 31.13
C GLU A 242 23.03 -6.48 32.13
N THR A 243 22.28 -7.48 31.65
CA THR A 243 21.78 -8.58 32.45
C THR A 243 22.93 -9.41 33.04
N ILE A 244 23.98 -9.71 32.25
CA ILE A 244 25.16 -10.42 32.68
C ILE A 244 25.90 -9.61 33.76
N VAL A 245 26.13 -8.32 33.52
CA VAL A 245 26.81 -7.44 34.48
C VAL A 245 26.02 -7.34 35.80
N ARG A 246 24.70 -7.27 35.75
CA ARG A 246 23.84 -7.21 36.91
C ARG A 246 23.87 -8.50 37.74
N ARG A 247 23.96 -9.67 37.11
CA ARG A 247 24.06 -10.99 37.80
C ARG A 247 25.45 -11.30 38.34
N ALA A 248 26.47 -10.59 37.85
CA ALA A 248 27.86 -10.76 38.32
C ALA A 248 28.21 -9.88 39.51
N ARG A 249 27.31 -9.02 39.95
CA ARG A 249 27.39 -8.22 41.18
C ARG A 249 26.61 -8.88 42.30
#